data_7f75400fff33f9f2f50a1b47e20d4a55
#
_entry.id   7f75400fff33f9f2f50a1b47e20d4a55
#
_cell.length_a   1.000
_cell.length_b   1.000
_cell.length_c   1.000
_cell.angle_alpha   90.00
_cell.angle_beta   90.00
_cell.angle_gamma   90.00
#
_symmetry.space_group_name_H-M   'P 1'
#
loop_
_entity.id
_entity.type
_entity.pdbx_description
1 polymer ?
#
loop_
_entity_poly.entity_id
_entity_poly.type
_entity_poly.pdbx_seq_one_letter_code
_entity_poly.pdbx_strand_id
1 'polypeptide(L)'
;LCAKRLGEDGFEVIRIPTAGGAIDTEALKNALTPDVILASFMLANNETGALYDIKSAAAAVRKASPGALIHTDAVQAFMKADTSPRKLGVDMISSSAHKIGALKGVGALWVRNDILKSKKLIPYLVGGGQENAMRSGTENMPGILAFAAAVEEARASKEERAAHIDGLCAYLLSRVSERLPDVRANLPKVH
;
A
#
# COMPACT_ATOMS: atom_id res chain seq x y z
N LEU A 1 6.26 12.67 4.68
CA LEU A 1 5.91 13.48 5.85
C LEU A 1 5.87 12.65 7.13
N CYS A 2 5.10 11.54 7.21
CA CYS A 2 5.01 10.71 8.42
C CYS A 2 6.37 10.20 8.89
N ALA A 3 7.20 9.64 7.99
CA ALA A 3 8.53 9.17 8.33
C ALA A 3 9.46 10.29 8.86
N LYS A 4 9.32 11.53 8.34
CA LYS A 4 10.07 12.67 8.87
C LYS A 4 9.64 12.98 10.31
N ARG A 5 8.32 12.99 10.57
CA ARG A 5 7.78 13.23 11.90
C ARG A 5 8.25 12.19 12.91
N LEU A 6 8.26 10.90 12.53
CA LEU A 6 8.79 9.85 13.39
C LEU A 6 10.26 10.09 13.77
N GLY A 7 11.08 10.56 12.81
CA GLY A 7 12.47 10.94 13.12
C GLY A 7 12.56 12.12 14.11
N GLU A 8 11.69 13.11 14.00
CA GLU A 8 11.57 14.23 14.94
C GLU A 8 11.12 13.77 16.34
N ASP A 9 10.31 12.71 16.40
CA ASP A 9 9.86 12.10 17.65
C ASP A 9 10.88 11.10 18.24
N GLY A 10 12.09 10.99 17.66
CA GLY A 10 13.21 10.22 18.19
C GLY A 10 13.33 8.78 17.67
N PHE A 11 12.52 8.37 16.70
CA PHE A 11 12.68 7.06 16.05
C PHE A 11 13.76 7.10 14.98
N GLU A 12 14.57 6.06 14.88
CA GLU A 12 15.44 5.85 13.74
C GLU A 12 14.59 5.44 12.52
N VAL A 13 14.72 6.18 11.41
CA VAL A 13 13.97 5.93 10.18
C VAL A 13 14.91 5.58 9.05
N ILE A 14 14.96 4.30 8.71
CA ILE A 14 15.79 3.79 7.62
C ILE A 14 14.94 3.72 6.34
N ARG A 15 15.42 4.34 5.27
CA ARG A 15 14.77 4.33 3.96
C ARG A 15 15.44 3.30 3.07
N ILE A 16 14.68 2.30 2.64
CA ILE A 16 15.17 1.27 1.74
C ILE A 16 15.08 1.76 0.30
N PRO A 17 16.18 1.78 -0.45
CA PRO A 17 16.18 2.17 -1.86
C PRO A 17 15.36 1.22 -2.72
N THR A 18 14.94 1.73 -3.88
CA THR A 18 14.35 0.91 -4.95
C THR A 18 15.11 1.14 -6.24
N ALA A 19 15.30 0.11 -7.02
CA ALA A 19 15.97 0.18 -8.32
C ALA A 19 15.23 -0.67 -9.35
N GLY A 20 15.00 -0.11 -10.55
CA GLY A 20 14.32 -0.83 -11.64
C GLY A 20 12.92 -1.33 -11.28
N GLY A 21 12.22 -0.63 -10.37
CA GLY A 21 10.88 -1.03 -9.90
C GLY A 21 10.89 -2.14 -8.84
N ALA A 22 12.03 -2.47 -8.24
CA ALA A 22 12.15 -3.47 -7.18
C ALA A 22 12.71 -2.88 -5.89
N ILE A 23 12.36 -3.47 -4.74
CA ILE A 23 12.96 -3.16 -3.45
C ILE A 23 14.41 -3.67 -3.46
N ASP A 24 15.35 -2.84 -3.00
CA ASP A 24 16.73 -3.28 -2.78
C ASP A 24 16.77 -4.27 -1.61
N THR A 25 16.88 -5.56 -1.94
CA THR A 25 16.81 -6.66 -0.96
C THR A 25 18.05 -6.72 -0.07
N GLU A 26 19.21 -6.30 -0.55
CA GLU A 26 20.44 -6.26 0.26
C GLU A 26 20.38 -5.09 1.25
N ALA A 27 19.98 -3.91 0.79
CA ALA A 27 19.77 -2.77 1.67
C ALA A 27 18.70 -3.09 2.73
N LEU A 28 17.62 -3.78 2.36
CA LEU A 28 16.60 -4.23 3.30
C LEU A 28 17.19 -5.18 4.35
N LYS A 29 17.92 -6.21 3.95
CA LYS A 29 18.53 -7.16 4.89
C LYS A 29 19.50 -6.49 5.85
N ASN A 30 20.31 -5.56 5.35
CA ASN A 30 21.28 -4.84 6.16
C ASN A 30 20.64 -3.87 7.17
N ALA A 31 19.43 -3.37 6.85
CA ALA A 31 18.65 -2.50 7.74
C ALA A 31 17.87 -3.25 8.83
N LEU A 32 17.67 -4.55 8.67
CA LEU A 32 16.84 -5.34 9.58
C LEU A 32 17.62 -5.79 10.81
N THR A 33 17.19 -5.30 11.97
CA THR A 33 17.67 -5.71 13.30
C THR A 33 16.49 -6.19 14.16
N PRO A 34 16.73 -6.90 15.26
CA PRO A 34 15.66 -7.30 16.20
C PRO A 34 14.84 -6.12 16.76
N ASP A 35 15.40 -4.91 16.76
CA ASP A 35 14.79 -3.70 17.32
C ASP A 35 13.85 -2.98 16.35
N VAL A 36 13.72 -3.46 15.11
CA VAL A 36 12.73 -2.91 14.16
C VAL A 36 11.32 -3.15 14.69
N ILE A 37 10.58 -2.06 14.88
CA ILE A 37 9.20 -2.11 15.40
C ILE A 37 8.15 -2.01 14.31
N LEU A 38 8.46 -1.37 13.17
CA LEU A 38 7.56 -1.17 12.06
C LEU A 38 8.32 -1.20 10.73
N ALA A 39 7.85 -2.01 9.80
CA ALA A 39 8.25 -1.97 8.40
C ALA A 39 7.04 -1.57 7.55
N SER A 40 7.19 -0.53 6.72
CA SER A 40 6.11 -0.02 5.87
C SER A 40 6.56 0.04 4.42
N PHE A 41 5.80 -0.60 3.54
CA PHE A 41 6.11 -0.68 2.10
C PHE A 41 4.91 -0.23 1.28
N MET A 42 5.15 0.47 0.18
CA MET A 42 4.14 0.71 -0.84
C MET A 42 3.99 -0.56 -1.70
N LEU A 43 2.76 -1.02 -1.95
CA LEU A 43 2.54 -2.19 -2.81
C LEU A 43 2.66 -1.86 -4.30
N ALA A 44 2.09 -0.72 -4.70
CA ALA A 44 2.23 -0.22 -6.07
C ALA A 44 2.65 1.25 -6.05
N ASN A 45 3.68 1.60 -6.82
CA ASN A 45 4.15 2.97 -6.90
C ASN A 45 3.18 3.84 -7.71
N ASN A 46 2.85 5.01 -7.19
CA ASN A 46 1.87 5.92 -7.78
C ASN A 46 2.37 6.67 -9.03
N GLU A 47 3.67 6.69 -9.29
CA GLU A 47 4.28 7.40 -10.43
C GLU A 47 4.68 6.43 -11.54
N THR A 48 5.30 5.33 -11.18
CA THR A 48 5.88 4.37 -12.14
C THR A 48 5.00 3.16 -12.40
N GLY A 49 3.98 2.90 -11.55
CA GLY A 49 3.17 1.68 -11.60
C GLY A 49 3.88 0.41 -11.12
N ALA A 50 5.13 0.52 -10.64
CA ALA A 50 5.89 -0.65 -10.18
C ALA A 50 5.15 -1.39 -9.06
N LEU A 51 4.98 -2.70 -9.20
CA LEU A 51 4.49 -3.60 -8.16
C LEU A 51 5.69 -4.16 -7.39
N TYR A 52 5.71 -3.93 -6.08
CA TYR A 52 6.79 -4.42 -5.22
C TYR A 52 6.47 -5.80 -4.64
N ASP A 53 7.49 -6.65 -4.51
CA ASP A 53 7.38 -7.96 -3.88
C ASP A 53 7.29 -7.82 -2.35
N ILE A 54 6.10 -7.46 -1.87
CA ILE A 54 5.82 -7.30 -0.45
C ILE A 54 5.92 -8.63 0.29
N LYS A 55 5.56 -9.74 -0.34
CA LYS A 55 5.62 -11.06 0.27
C LYS A 55 7.06 -11.41 0.69
N SER A 56 8.01 -11.24 -0.22
CA SER A 56 9.42 -11.50 0.09
C SER A 56 10.00 -10.52 1.10
N ALA A 57 9.64 -9.23 1.00
CA ALA A 57 10.05 -8.22 1.96
C ALA A 57 9.49 -8.53 3.37
N ALA A 58 8.20 -8.86 3.47
CA ALA A 58 7.56 -9.25 4.73
C ALA A 58 8.20 -10.49 5.34
N ALA A 59 8.53 -11.51 4.53
CA ALA A 59 9.23 -12.70 5.01
C ALA A 59 10.62 -12.38 5.57
N ALA A 60 11.37 -11.48 4.93
CA ALA A 60 12.67 -11.02 5.43
C ALA A 60 12.51 -10.29 6.78
N VAL A 61 11.54 -9.38 6.89
CA VAL A 61 11.24 -8.68 8.15
C VAL A 61 10.86 -9.68 9.26
N ARG A 62 9.96 -10.63 8.99
CA ARG A 62 9.55 -11.62 10.00
C ARG A 62 10.71 -12.46 10.51
N LYS A 63 11.64 -12.81 9.63
CA LYS A 63 12.82 -13.60 9.99
C LYS A 63 13.78 -12.84 10.91
N ALA A 64 14.06 -11.58 10.59
CA ALA A 64 15.05 -10.78 11.31
C ALA A 64 14.47 -10.06 12.53
N SER A 65 13.21 -9.63 12.44
CA SER A 65 12.51 -8.80 13.44
C SER A 65 11.12 -9.39 13.72
N PRO A 66 11.01 -10.53 14.42
CA PRO A 66 9.73 -11.23 14.59
C PRO A 66 8.65 -10.41 15.31
N GLY A 67 9.05 -9.43 16.11
CA GLY A 67 8.16 -8.51 16.82
C GLY A 67 7.65 -7.32 16.02
N ALA A 68 8.26 -7.04 14.87
CA ALA A 68 7.91 -5.91 14.02
C ALA A 68 6.47 -6.03 13.46
N LEU A 69 5.78 -4.91 13.39
CA LEU A 69 4.55 -4.79 12.61
C LEU A 69 4.90 -4.53 11.14
N ILE A 70 4.16 -5.13 10.23
CA ILE A 70 4.36 -4.96 8.80
C ILE A 70 3.12 -4.33 8.20
N HIS A 71 3.30 -3.15 7.62
CA HIS A 71 2.28 -2.37 6.94
C HIS A 71 2.56 -2.34 5.44
N THR A 72 1.51 -2.41 4.63
CA THR A 72 1.60 -2.05 3.22
C THR A 72 0.60 -0.96 2.86
N ASP A 73 1.10 0.06 2.16
CA ASP A 73 0.26 1.04 1.49
C ASP A 73 -0.21 0.44 0.16
N ALA A 74 -1.48 0.03 0.14
CA ALA A 74 -2.12 -0.51 -1.05
C ALA A 74 -3.02 0.50 -1.77
N VAL A 75 -2.90 1.79 -1.47
CA VAL A 75 -3.76 2.84 -2.05
C VAL A 75 -3.82 2.75 -3.58
N GLN A 76 -2.71 2.51 -4.25
CA GLN A 76 -2.68 2.36 -5.71
C GLN A 76 -3.02 0.95 -6.20
N ALA A 77 -2.81 -0.08 -5.37
CA ALA A 77 -2.99 -1.49 -5.74
C ALA A 77 -4.40 -2.04 -5.41
N PHE A 78 -5.10 -1.42 -4.45
CA PHE A 78 -6.39 -1.90 -3.97
C PHE A 78 -7.39 -2.04 -5.12
N MET A 79 -8.03 -3.20 -5.22
CA MET A 79 -8.94 -3.63 -6.29
C MET A 79 -8.30 -3.75 -7.69
N LYS A 80 -6.99 -3.51 -7.84
CA LYS A 80 -6.25 -3.64 -9.11
C LYS A 80 -5.29 -4.84 -9.08
N ALA A 81 -4.52 -4.99 -8.00
CA ALA A 81 -3.64 -6.14 -7.76
C ALA A 81 -4.17 -7.03 -6.62
N ASP A 82 -3.44 -8.10 -6.29
CA ASP A 82 -3.76 -8.92 -5.12
C ASP A 82 -3.30 -8.22 -3.84
N THR A 83 -4.27 -7.83 -3.02
CA THR A 83 -4.06 -7.17 -1.73
C THR A 83 -4.42 -8.06 -0.54
N SER A 84 -4.45 -9.41 -0.73
CA SER A 84 -4.74 -10.34 0.35
C SER A 84 -3.68 -10.26 1.45
N PRO A 85 -4.05 -9.86 2.69
CA PRO A 85 -3.08 -9.71 3.79
C PRO A 85 -2.33 -11.01 4.08
N ARG A 86 -3.04 -12.14 3.99
CA ARG A 86 -2.47 -13.47 4.23
C ARG A 86 -1.41 -13.83 3.18
N LYS A 87 -1.67 -13.52 1.91
CA LYS A 87 -0.71 -13.80 0.83
C LYS A 87 0.50 -12.87 0.89
N LEU A 88 0.29 -11.62 1.25
CA LEU A 88 1.35 -10.63 1.39
C LEU A 88 2.17 -10.80 2.69
N GLY A 89 1.61 -11.48 3.71
CA GLY A 89 2.27 -11.68 5.00
C GLY A 89 2.33 -10.43 5.88
N VAL A 90 1.40 -9.49 5.68
CA VAL A 90 1.37 -8.18 6.36
C VAL A 90 0.35 -8.15 7.50
N ASP A 91 0.53 -7.21 8.41
CA ASP A 91 -0.33 -6.98 9.58
C ASP A 91 -1.35 -5.87 9.37
N MET A 92 -1.02 -4.93 8.47
CA MET A 92 -1.85 -3.74 8.21
C MET A 92 -1.83 -3.40 6.72
N ILE A 93 -2.97 -2.95 6.20
CA ILE A 93 -3.11 -2.48 4.81
C ILE A 93 -3.89 -1.19 4.80
N SER A 94 -3.33 -0.13 4.21
CA SER A 94 -4.07 1.10 3.94
C SER A 94 -4.62 1.13 2.52
N SER A 95 -5.82 1.69 2.37
CA SER A 95 -6.49 1.91 1.09
C SER A 95 -7.21 3.25 1.07
N SER A 96 -7.58 3.71 -0.13
CA SER A 96 -8.26 4.99 -0.31
C SER A 96 -9.36 4.88 -1.36
N ALA A 97 -10.55 5.33 -0.99
CA ALA A 97 -11.77 5.21 -1.76
C ALA A 97 -11.68 5.87 -3.16
N HIS A 98 -11.11 7.08 -3.24
CA HIS A 98 -11.04 7.82 -4.51
C HIS A 98 -10.14 7.16 -5.57
N LYS A 99 -9.28 6.22 -5.20
CA LYS A 99 -8.42 5.49 -6.14
C LYS A 99 -9.13 4.36 -6.87
N ILE A 100 -10.35 4.03 -6.44
CA ILE A 100 -11.21 3.05 -7.10
C ILE A 100 -12.54 3.64 -7.61
N GLY A 101 -12.61 4.98 -7.70
CA GLY A 101 -13.78 5.68 -8.27
C GLY A 101 -14.81 6.16 -7.26
N ALA A 102 -14.57 6.00 -5.94
CA ALA A 102 -15.45 6.54 -4.91
C ALA A 102 -15.11 7.98 -4.50
N LEU A 103 -15.79 8.50 -3.49
CA LEU A 103 -15.62 9.86 -3.00
C LEU A 103 -14.24 10.09 -2.35
N LYS A 104 -13.74 11.31 -2.43
CA LYS A 104 -12.56 11.76 -1.68
C LYS A 104 -12.90 11.89 -0.19
N GLY A 105 -11.85 11.83 0.66
CA GLY A 105 -11.99 12.03 2.11
C GLY A 105 -12.34 10.77 2.90
N VAL A 106 -12.36 9.60 2.25
CA VAL A 106 -12.57 8.30 2.87
C VAL A 106 -11.44 7.34 2.51
N GLY A 107 -11.00 6.57 3.47
CA GLY A 107 -10.01 5.50 3.33
C GLY A 107 -10.25 4.44 4.40
N ALA A 108 -9.55 3.33 4.30
CA ALA A 108 -9.61 2.26 5.28
C ALA A 108 -8.21 1.78 5.65
N LEU A 109 -8.04 1.44 6.91
CA LEU A 109 -6.91 0.71 7.44
C LEU A 109 -7.39 -0.66 7.91
N TRP A 110 -7.03 -1.71 7.18
CA TRP A 110 -7.21 -3.06 7.69
C TRP A 110 -6.08 -3.40 8.65
N VAL A 111 -6.44 -3.96 9.79
CA VAL A 111 -5.48 -4.40 10.82
C VAL A 111 -5.81 -5.83 11.22
N ARG A 112 -4.79 -6.66 11.34
CA ARG A 112 -4.93 -8.05 11.80
C ARG A 112 -5.49 -8.09 13.22
N ASN A 113 -6.46 -8.94 13.46
CA ASN A 113 -7.29 -8.93 14.67
C ASN A 113 -6.49 -9.15 15.97
N ASP A 114 -5.44 -9.97 15.94
CA ASP A 114 -4.57 -10.19 17.10
C ASP A 114 -3.76 -8.93 17.48
N ILE A 115 -3.42 -8.09 16.50
CA ILE A 115 -2.76 -6.79 16.75
C ILE A 115 -3.71 -5.84 17.48
N LEU A 116 -4.97 -5.76 17.05
CA LEU A 116 -5.99 -4.96 17.74
C LEU A 116 -6.22 -5.46 19.18
N LYS A 117 -6.34 -6.78 19.36
CA LYS A 117 -6.54 -7.40 20.69
C LYS A 117 -5.34 -7.22 21.61
N SER A 118 -4.13 -7.23 21.10
CA SER A 118 -2.89 -7.07 21.89
C SER A 118 -2.60 -5.63 22.30
N LYS A 119 -3.41 -4.66 21.84
CA LYS A 119 -3.22 -3.23 22.07
C LYS A 119 -1.83 -2.70 21.62
N LYS A 120 -1.20 -3.36 20.68
CA LYS A 120 0.06 -2.89 20.07
C LYS A 120 -0.12 -1.64 19.22
N LEU A 121 -1.33 -1.41 18.73
CA LEU A 121 -1.71 -0.20 18.01
C LEU A 121 -2.47 0.74 18.93
N ILE A 122 -1.96 1.95 19.12
CA ILE A 122 -2.54 2.98 19.98
C ILE A 122 -3.29 3.98 19.10
N PRO A 123 -4.55 4.36 19.46
CA PRO A 123 -5.29 5.37 18.74
C PRO A 123 -4.56 6.72 18.74
N TYR A 124 -4.43 7.34 17.58
CA TYR A 124 -3.86 8.68 17.45
C TYR A 124 -4.90 9.78 17.70
N LEU A 125 -6.14 9.58 17.20
CA LEU A 125 -7.25 10.48 17.42
C LEU A 125 -8.17 9.90 18.51
N VAL A 126 -8.00 10.35 19.72
CA VAL A 126 -8.79 9.92 20.88
C VAL A 126 -10.03 10.78 21.08
N GLY A 127 -11.06 10.24 21.76
CA GLY A 127 -12.32 10.94 22.04
C GLY A 127 -13.48 9.97 22.24
N GLY A 128 -14.47 9.97 21.35
CA GLY A 128 -15.60 9.05 21.38
C GLY A 128 -15.23 7.60 21.03
N GLY A 129 -16.22 6.71 21.05
CA GLY A 129 -16.01 5.26 20.83
C GLY A 129 -16.06 4.80 19.38
N GLN A 130 -16.05 5.72 18.40
CA GLN A 130 -16.16 5.40 16.98
C GLN A 130 -15.00 4.52 16.53
N GLU A 131 -15.22 3.69 15.51
CA GLU A 131 -14.26 2.71 15.00
C GLU A 131 -13.62 1.86 16.11
N ASN A 132 -14.43 1.38 17.04
CA ASN A 132 -13.97 0.63 18.23
C ASN A 132 -12.94 1.41 19.07
N ALA A 133 -13.13 2.71 19.24
CA ALA A 133 -12.21 3.66 19.88
C ALA A 133 -10.83 3.81 19.20
N MET A 134 -10.66 3.30 17.98
CA MET A 134 -9.41 3.42 17.22
C MET A 134 -9.30 4.74 16.47
N ARG A 135 -10.43 5.35 16.11
CA ARG A 135 -10.46 6.64 15.42
C ARG A 135 -11.74 7.37 15.78
N SER A 136 -11.62 8.35 16.66
CA SER A 136 -12.75 9.14 17.13
C SER A 136 -13.24 10.16 16.10
N GLY A 137 -14.50 10.53 16.20
CA GLY A 137 -15.21 11.45 15.32
C GLY A 137 -16.36 10.76 14.59
N THR A 138 -17.44 11.48 14.35
CA THR A 138 -18.61 10.97 13.63
C THR A 138 -18.20 10.41 12.27
N GLU A 139 -18.64 9.20 11.97
CA GLU A 139 -18.32 8.49 10.75
C GLU A 139 -18.96 9.17 9.53
N ASN A 140 -18.20 9.30 8.46
CA ASN A 140 -18.70 9.76 7.17
C ASN A 140 -19.49 8.65 6.47
N MET A 141 -20.69 8.36 6.95
CA MET A 141 -21.52 7.26 6.43
C MET A 141 -21.77 7.32 4.92
N PRO A 142 -22.09 8.49 4.33
CA PRO A 142 -22.23 8.58 2.87
C PRO A 142 -20.95 8.18 2.12
N GLY A 143 -19.79 8.61 2.60
CA GLY A 143 -18.49 8.27 2.02
C GLY A 143 -18.15 6.80 2.18
N ILE A 144 -18.45 6.19 3.33
CA ILE A 144 -18.23 4.77 3.60
C ILE A 144 -19.12 3.91 2.69
N LEU A 145 -20.40 4.26 2.54
CA LEU A 145 -21.32 3.56 1.64
C LEU A 145 -20.89 3.68 0.18
N ALA A 146 -20.45 4.87 -0.25
CA ALA A 146 -19.91 5.07 -1.59
C ALA A 146 -18.63 4.24 -1.83
N PHE A 147 -17.78 4.09 -0.79
CA PHE A 147 -16.60 3.24 -0.88
C PHE A 147 -16.99 1.76 -1.03
N ALA A 148 -17.95 1.28 -0.25
CA ALA A 148 -18.44 -0.10 -0.36
C ALA A 148 -19.01 -0.38 -1.77
N ALA A 149 -19.86 0.49 -2.30
CA ALA A 149 -20.42 0.36 -3.64
C ALA A 149 -19.33 0.33 -4.73
N ALA A 150 -18.30 1.19 -4.61
CA ALA A 150 -17.18 1.20 -5.55
C ALA A 150 -16.32 -0.08 -5.45
N VAL A 151 -16.20 -0.69 -4.27
CA VAL A 151 -15.51 -2.00 -4.11
C VAL A 151 -16.28 -3.09 -4.84
N GLU A 152 -17.62 -3.14 -4.71
CA GLU A 152 -18.46 -4.12 -5.40
C GLU A 152 -18.36 -3.98 -6.91
N GLU A 153 -18.46 -2.75 -7.43
CA GLU A 153 -18.32 -2.45 -8.85
C GLU A 153 -16.92 -2.81 -9.37
N ALA A 154 -15.87 -2.39 -8.67
CA ALA A 154 -14.49 -2.68 -9.05
C ALA A 154 -14.20 -4.19 -9.04
N ARG A 155 -14.81 -4.95 -8.12
CA ARG A 155 -14.71 -6.40 -8.07
C ARG A 155 -15.38 -7.05 -9.27
N ALA A 156 -16.58 -6.60 -9.63
CA ALA A 156 -17.35 -7.15 -10.75
C ALA A 156 -16.68 -6.91 -12.11
N SER A 157 -16.01 -5.75 -12.28
CA SER A 157 -15.41 -5.33 -13.55
C SER A 157 -13.86 -5.45 -13.59
N LYS A 158 -13.25 -6.14 -12.62
CA LYS A 158 -11.79 -6.14 -12.44
C LYS A 158 -11.02 -6.57 -13.68
N GLU A 159 -11.39 -7.71 -14.26
CA GLU A 159 -10.68 -8.29 -15.40
C GLU A 159 -10.87 -7.47 -16.68
N GLU A 160 -12.10 -7.01 -16.93
CA GLU A 160 -12.40 -6.16 -18.07
C GLU A 160 -11.65 -4.82 -18.00
N ARG A 161 -11.65 -4.17 -16.85
CA ARG A 161 -10.93 -2.91 -16.64
C ARG A 161 -9.42 -3.09 -16.78
N ALA A 162 -8.85 -4.18 -16.25
CA ALA A 162 -7.45 -4.48 -16.41
C ALA A 162 -7.08 -4.64 -17.89
N ALA A 163 -7.80 -5.49 -18.62
CA ALA A 163 -7.56 -5.71 -20.05
C ALA A 163 -7.70 -4.41 -20.87
N HIS A 164 -8.68 -3.57 -20.54
CA HIS A 164 -8.86 -2.28 -21.21
C HIS A 164 -7.67 -1.32 -20.97
N ILE A 165 -7.21 -1.20 -19.71
CA ILE A 165 -6.08 -0.34 -19.37
C ILE A 165 -4.79 -0.85 -20.00
N ASP A 166 -4.55 -2.16 -19.97
CA ASP A 166 -3.37 -2.78 -20.61
C ASP A 166 -3.36 -2.53 -22.12
N GLY A 167 -4.51 -2.66 -22.77
CA GLY A 167 -4.68 -2.34 -24.18
C GLY A 167 -4.37 -0.88 -24.52
N LEU A 168 -4.87 0.06 -23.70
CA LEU A 168 -4.57 1.49 -23.86
C LEU A 168 -3.09 1.81 -23.65
N CYS A 169 -2.47 1.17 -22.65
CA CYS A 169 -1.06 1.35 -22.36
C CYS A 169 -0.18 0.84 -23.51
N ALA A 170 -0.46 -0.36 -24.00
CA ALA A 170 0.23 -0.93 -25.16
C ALA A 170 0.07 -0.05 -26.40
N TYR A 171 -1.15 0.44 -26.67
CA TYR A 171 -1.41 1.36 -27.78
C TYR A 171 -0.60 2.65 -27.64
N LEU A 172 -0.62 3.28 -26.48
CA LEU A 172 0.13 4.51 -26.21
C LEU A 172 1.63 4.30 -26.47
N LEU A 173 2.21 3.24 -25.90
CA LEU A 173 3.63 2.91 -26.06
C LEU A 173 4.02 2.70 -27.51
N SER A 174 3.22 1.94 -28.28
CA SER A 174 3.42 1.73 -29.70
C SER A 174 3.43 3.07 -30.48
N ARG A 175 2.39 3.89 -30.25
CA ARG A 175 2.25 5.18 -30.97
C ARG A 175 3.36 6.17 -30.63
N VAL A 176 3.80 6.19 -29.37
CA VAL A 176 4.92 7.04 -28.95
C VAL A 176 6.22 6.59 -29.59
N SER A 177 6.53 5.27 -29.55
CA SER A 177 7.75 4.72 -30.15
C SER A 177 7.83 4.92 -31.67
N GLU A 178 6.69 4.82 -32.37
CA GLU A 178 6.64 5.04 -33.82
C GLU A 178 6.91 6.50 -34.22
N ARG A 179 6.46 7.47 -33.39
CA ARG A 179 6.53 8.88 -33.74
C ARG A 179 7.71 9.63 -33.14
N LEU A 180 8.25 9.12 -32.06
CA LEU A 180 9.30 9.76 -31.27
C LEU A 180 10.42 8.74 -30.98
N PRO A 181 11.34 8.52 -31.92
CA PRO A 181 12.36 7.46 -31.83
C PRO A 181 13.35 7.67 -30.66
N ASP A 182 13.49 8.90 -30.17
CA ASP A 182 14.40 9.25 -29.08
C ASP A 182 13.78 9.08 -27.68
N VAL A 183 12.51 8.68 -27.61
CA VAL A 183 11.82 8.47 -26.33
C VAL A 183 12.11 7.08 -25.79
N ARG A 184 12.45 7.02 -24.49
CA ARG A 184 12.62 5.76 -23.76
C ARG A 184 11.49 5.60 -22.76
N ALA A 185 10.84 4.44 -22.77
CA ALA A 185 9.87 4.08 -21.75
C ALA A 185 10.58 3.58 -20.48
N ASN A 186 10.34 4.25 -19.34
CA ASN A 186 10.81 3.83 -18.03
C ASN A 186 9.79 2.89 -17.40
N LEU A 187 9.67 1.68 -17.93
CA LEU A 187 8.75 0.68 -17.41
C LEU A 187 9.41 -0.15 -16.30
N PRO A 188 8.72 -0.40 -15.21
CA PRO A 188 9.18 -1.35 -14.20
C PRO A 188 9.15 -2.78 -14.77
N LYS A 189 9.92 -3.68 -14.16
CA LYS A 189 9.93 -5.10 -14.58
C LYS A 189 8.57 -5.80 -14.32
N VAL A 190 7.86 -5.35 -13.30
CA VAL A 190 6.50 -5.82 -12.95
C VAL A 190 5.61 -4.61 -12.72
N HIS A 191 4.48 -4.54 -13.38
CA HIS A 191 3.52 -3.45 -13.32
C HIS A 191 2.08 -3.96 -13.48
#